data_d4c2212a88f8d32462a4cc3c0bfae648
#
_entry.id   d4c2212a88f8d32462a4cc3c0bfae648
#
_cell.length_a   1.000
_cell.length_b   1.000
_cell.length_c   1.000
_cell.angle_alpha   90.00
_cell.angle_beta   90.00
_cell.angle_gamma   90.00
#
_symmetry.space_group_name_H-M   'P 1'
#
loop_
_entity.id
_entity.type
_entity.pdbx_description
1 polymer ?
#
loop_
_entity_poly.entity_id
_entity_poly.type
_entity_poly.pdbx_seq_one_letter_code
_entity_poly.pdbx_strand_id
1 'polypeptide(L)'
;MGQSIQGILFDLGDTLLEFGKIDAVKLFGVGAQRGYDYLAEIGVDLPDFTAYHRRHYWAVRWRYFKSRLNGRDFDIMDSIDQVGQTFGHRLSRENLVELAWRWYEPLSKVVWVEQGLAEMLSGLAQRGLKLGVISNTILPKEVLDRHLAQSGLLEYLPTRVYSSEKGFRKPGRVIFETALSLAGLKPTHTIFVGDSPWADIKGSNRMGMVSVLKDPSDRHGPWKPRPKHRIRSILQLPKILDQYDC
;
A
#
# COMPACT_ATOMS: atom_id res chain seq x y z
N MET A 1 -16.34 -24.17 -20.24
CA MET A 1 -16.94 -23.21 -19.30
C MET A 1 -15.91 -22.13 -19.06
N GLY A 2 -16.23 -20.87 -19.39
CA GLY A 2 -15.35 -19.73 -19.19
C GLY A 2 -15.01 -19.57 -17.71
N GLN A 3 -13.82 -19.05 -17.44
CA GLN A 3 -13.33 -18.80 -16.08
C GLN A 3 -13.98 -17.50 -15.58
N SER A 4 -15.10 -17.60 -14.88
CA SER A 4 -15.80 -16.42 -14.33
C SER A 4 -14.98 -15.78 -13.21
N ILE A 5 -14.72 -14.49 -13.31
CA ILE A 5 -14.04 -13.72 -12.27
C ILE A 5 -14.99 -13.39 -11.11
N GLN A 6 -14.56 -13.63 -9.89
CA GLN A 6 -15.35 -13.41 -8.66
C GLN A 6 -14.82 -12.26 -7.82
N GLY A 7 -13.60 -11.80 -8.08
CA GLY A 7 -13.05 -10.68 -7.35
C GLY A 7 -11.78 -10.12 -7.96
N ILE A 8 -11.42 -8.93 -7.48
CA ILE A 8 -10.26 -8.18 -7.93
C ILE A 8 -9.50 -7.69 -6.72
N LEU A 9 -8.22 -7.99 -6.68
CA LEU A 9 -7.30 -7.47 -5.68
C LEU A 9 -6.34 -6.49 -6.35
N PHE A 10 -6.10 -5.37 -5.70
CA PHE A 10 -5.28 -4.29 -6.22
C PHE A 10 -4.02 -4.11 -5.37
N ASP A 11 -2.93 -3.71 -5.99
CA ASP A 11 -1.91 -2.95 -5.29
C ASP A 11 -2.45 -1.55 -4.97
N LEU A 12 -1.76 -0.81 -4.09
CA LEU A 12 -2.20 0.51 -3.64
C LEU A 12 -1.41 1.62 -4.33
N GLY A 13 -0.09 1.68 -4.13
CA GLY A 13 0.75 2.75 -4.65
C GLY A 13 0.98 2.66 -6.16
N ASP A 14 0.90 3.78 -6.87
CA ASP A 14 0.97 3.86 -8.33
C ASP A 14 -0.03 2.93 -9.07
N THR A 15 -1.00 2.38 -8.32
CA THR A 15 -2.11 1.57 -8.85
C THR A 15 -3.46 2.22 -8.59
N LEU A 16 -3.85 2.42 -7.33
CA LEU A 16 -5.07 3.14 -6.92
C LEU A 16 -4.74 4.57 -6.45
N LEU A 17 -3.60 4.75 -5.80
CA LEU A 17 -3.08 6.03 -5.32
C LEU A 17 -1.85 6.40 -6.15
N GLU A 18 -1.93 7.48 -6.90
CA GLU A 18 -0.88 7.93 -7.81
C GLU A 18 0.11 8.86 -7.09
N PHE A 19 1.37 8.47 -7.05
CA PHE A 19 2.43 9.27 -6.41
C PHE A 19 3.10 10.26 -7.37
N GLY A 20 3.17 9.92 -8.65
CA GLY A 20 3.83 10.78 -9.64
C GLY A 20 5.32 11.02 -9.32
N LYS A 21 5.80 12.20 -9.72
CA LYS A 21 7.17 12.65 -9.40
C LYS A 21 7.15 13.44 -8.11
N ILE A 22 7.50 12.82 -7.00
CA ILE A 22 7.56 13.45 -5.68
C ILE A 22 9.00 13.56 -5.18
N ASP A 23 9.30 14.63 -4.47
CA ASP A 23 10.51 14.74 -3.66
C ASP A 23 10.27 14.10 -2.28
N ALA A 24 10.48 12.79 -2.23
CA ALA A 24 10.25 12.00 -1.03
C ALA A 24 11.11 12.49 0.16
N VAL A 25 12.35 12.94 -0.08
CA VAL A 25 13.25 13.41 0.98
C VAL A 25 12.69 14.67 1.63
N LYS A 26 12.24 15.63 0.81
CA LYS A 26 11.61 16.86 1.28
C LYS A 26 10.32 16.58 2.06
N LEU A 27 9.45 15.73 1.53
CA LEU A 27 8.18 15.36 2.18
C LEU A 27 8.41 14.63 3.50
N PHE A 28 9.40 13.75 3.57
CA PHE A 28 9.81 13.11 4.84
C PHE A 28 10.31 14.13 5.86
N GLY A 29 11.08 15.14 5.45
CA GLY A 29 11.52 16.22 6.33
C GLY A 29 10.33 17.00 6.91
N VAL A 30 9.37 17.37 6.06
CA VAL A 30 8.13 18.05 6.50
C VAL A 30 7.32 17.17 7.46
N GLY A 31 7.17 15.86 7.14
CA GLY A 31 6.49 14.91 8.00
C GLY A 31 7.17 14.74 9.36
N ALA A 32 8.51 14.66 9.38
CA ALA A 32 9.29 14.59 10.61
C ALA A 32 9.08 15.83 11.51
N GLN A 33 9.04 17.03 10.91
CA GLN A 33 8.77 18.26 11.67
C GLN A 33 7.36 18.22 12.28
N ARG A 34 6.33 17.84 11.51
CA ARG A 34 4.96 17.73 12.03
C ARG A 34 4.83 16.69 13.15
N GLY A 35 5.54 15.58 13.01
CA GLY A 35 5.58 14.57 14.08
C GLY A 35 6.27 15.07 15.34
N TYR A 36 7.36 15.82 15.20
CA TYR A 36 8.07 16.46 16.31
C TYR A 36 7.18 17.49 17.03
N ASP A 37 6.52 18.38 16.27
CA ASP A 37 5.61 19.37 16.82
C ASP A 37 4.45 18.73 17.59
N TYR A 38 3.87 17.66 17.03
CA TYR A 38 2.83 16.87 17.71
C TYR A 38 3.29 16.28 19.04
N LEU A 39 4.50 15.73 19.11
CA LEU A 39 5.05 15.18 20.34
C LEU A 39 5.27 16.30 21.40
N ALA A 40 5.72 17.46 20.97
CA ALA A 40 5.84 18.64 21.85
C ALA A 40 4.46 19.10 22.36
N GLU A 41 3.43 19.13 21.49
CA GLU A 41 2.05 19.47 21.85
C GLU A 41 1.48 18.56 22.95
N ILE A 42 1.81 17.28 22.94
CA ILE A 42 1.35 16.30 23.95
C ILE A 42 2.28 16.20 25.17
N GLY A 43 3.26 17.13 25.28
CA GLY A 43 4.12 17.28 26.47
C GLY A 43 5.26 16.26 26.55
N VAL A 44 5.67 15.67 25.43
CA VAL A 44 6.84 14.77 25.41
C VAL A 44 8.12 15.61 25.47
N ASP A 45 9.02 15.28 26.39
CA ASP A 45 10.36 15.89 26.45
C ASP A 45 11.20 15.36 25.28
N LEU A 46 11.65 16.25 24.41
CA LEU A 46 12.31 15.92 23.16
C LEU A 46 13.73 16.52 23.10
N PRO A 47 14.68 15.80 22.49
CA PRO A 47 15.96 16.41 22.11
C PRO A 47 15.71 17.46 21.01
N ASP A 48 16.77 18.18 20.63
CA ASP A 48 16.68 19.07 19.47
C ASP A 48 16.18 18.29 18.20
N PHE A 49 15.49 19.01 17.32
CA PHE A 49 14.88 18.41 16.11
C PHE A 49 15.91 17.66 15.25
N THR A 50 17.14 18.16 15.15
CA THR A 50 18.17 17.53 14.31
C THR A 50 18.55 16.15 14.85
N ALA A 51 18.72 16.02 16.17
CA ALA A 51 19.01 14.74 16.82
C ALA A 51 17.83 13.77 16.70
N TYR A 52 16.59 14.28 16.93
CA TYR A 52 15.35 13.52 16.76
C TYR A 52 15.24 12.97 15.33
N HIS A 53 15.27 13.85 14.33
CA HIS A 53 15.11 13.51 12.92
C HIS A 53 16.18 12.51 12.45
N ARG A 54 17.45 12.78 12.77
CA ARG A 54 18.58 11.90 12.39
C ARG A 54 18.42 10.47 12.94
N ARG A 55 18.00 10.34 14.21
CA ARG A 55 17.80 9.02 14.83
C ARG A 55 16.68 8.23 14.15
N HIS A 56 15.54 8.86 13.95
CA HIS A 56 14.40 8.22 13.26
C HIS A 56 14.72 7.87 11.81
N TYR A 57 15.36 8.78 11.08
CA TYR A 57 15.76 8.55 9.69
C TYR A 57 16.65 7.30 9.55
N TRP A 58 17.69 7.18 10.36
CA TRP A 58 18.59 6.02 10.30
C TRP A 58 17.93 4.74 10.80
N ALA A 59 17.10 4.77 11.83
CA ALA A 59 16.37 3.62 12.32
C ALA A 59 15.43 3.04 11.25
N VAL A 60 14.62 3.89 10.61
CA VAL A 60 13.70 3.49 9.54
C VAL A 60 14.47 3.00 8.32
N ARG A 61 15.50 3.74 7.88
CA ARG A 61 16.31 3.37 6.72
C ARG A 61 17.00 2.02 6.88
N TRP A 62 17.54 1.74 8.07
CA TRP A 62 18.19 0.45 8.36
C TRP A 62 17.20 -0.71 8.36
N ARG A 63 16.03 -0.53 8.97
CA ARG A 63 14.96 -1.53 8.94
C ARG A 63 14.44 -1.77 7.54
N TYR A 64 14.23 -0.71 6.77
CA TYR A 64 13.81 -0.82 5.37
C TYR A 64 14.83 -1.58 4.52
N PHE A 65 16.12 -1.33 4.70
CA PHE A 65 17.17 -2.09 4.03
C PHE A 65 17.11 -3.58 4.39
N LYS A 66 17.00 -3.92 5.67
CA LYS A 66 16.82 -5.33 6.11
C LYS A 66 15.57 -5.97 5.53
N SER A 67 14.45 -5.26 5.50
CA SER A 67 13.19 -5.71 4.91
C SER A 67 13.35 -6.13 3.44
N ARG A 68 14.12 -5.35 2.68
CA ARG A 68 14.41 -5.67 1.27
C ARG A 68 15.23 -6.95 1.09
N LEU A 69 16.12 -7.25 2.03
CA LEU A 69 16.98 -8.43 1.96
C LEU A 69 16.26 -9.71 2.37
N ASN A 70 15.46 -9.67 3.43
CA ASN A 70 14.82 -10.85 4.01
C ASN A 70 13.38 -11.08 3.56
N GLY A 71 12.80 -10.17 2.75
CA GLY A 71 11.43 -10.27 2.25
C GLY A 71 10.36 -10.07 3.33
N ARG A 72 10.74 -9.53 4.50
CA ARG A 72 9.83 -9.24 5.61
C ARG A 72 9.73 -7.74 5.82
N ASP A 73 8.51 -7.24 5.87
CA ASP A 73 8.26 -5.84 6.26
C ASP A 73 8.08 -5.70 7.77
N PHE A 74 8.07 -4.46 8.23
CA PHE A 74 7.91 -4.08 9.62
C PHE A 74 6.91 -2.93 9.71
N ASP A 75 6.30 -2.78 10.88
CA ASP A 75 5.50 -1.60 11.19
C ASP A 75 6.43 -0.43 11.59
N ILE A 76 6.23 0.73 10.98
CA ILE A 76 7.00 1.93 11.32
C ILE A 76 6.78 2.35 12.78
N MET A 77 5.60 2.05 13.36
CA MET A 77 5.30 2.34 14.76
C MET A 77 6.29 1.67 15.72
N ASP A 78 6.72 0.43 15.43
CA ASP A 78 7.76 -0.24 16.23
C ASP A 78 9.09 0.53 16.19
N SER A 79 9.41 1.15 15.07
CA SER A 79 10.64 1.93 14.93
C SER A 79 10.54 3.26 15.68
N ILE A 80 9.38 3.89 15.60
CA ILE A 80 9.10 5.15 16.30
C ILE A 80 9.11 4.91 17.82
N ASP A 81 8.44 3.87 18.31
CA ASP A 81 8.39 3.54 19.73
C ASP A 81 9.78 3.22 20.29
N GLN A 82 10.57 2.41 19.56
CA GLN A 82 11.93 2.08 19.98
C GLN A 82 12.84 3.34 20.05
N VAL A 83 12.74 4.25 19.11
CA VAL A 83 13.48 5.50 19.16
C VAL A 83 12.97 6.37 20.33
N GLY A 84 11.65 6.45 20.54
CA GLY A 84 11.05 7.14 21.68
C GLY A 84 11.60 6.66 23.02
N GLN A 85 11.69 5.34 23.20
CA GLN A 85 12.27 4.74 24.41
C GLN A 85 13.73 5.17 24.66
N THR A 86 14.52 5.44 23.61
CA THR A 86 15.88 5.97 23.77
C THR A 86 15.92 7.41 24.26
N PHE A 87 14.80 8.12 24.17
CA PHE A 87 14.58 9.46 24.72
C PHE A 87 13.79 9.44 26.04
N GLY A 88 13.54 8.26 26.61
CA GLY A 88 12.90 8.10 27.91
C GLY A 88 11.37 8.13 27.90
N HIS A 89 10.71 8.06 26.74
CA HIS A 89 9.25 8.08 26.69
C HIS A 89 8.65 6.88 25.97
N ARG A 90 7.44 6.50 26.37
CA ARG A 90 6.57 5.54 25.70
C ARG A 90 5.27 6.22 25.30
N LEU A 91 4.87 6.03 24.07
CA LEU A 91 3.62 6.53 23.56
C LEU A 91 2.50 5.48 23.65
N SER A 92 1.27 5.93 23.85
CA SER A 92 0.11 5.06 23.65
C SER A 92 -0.01 4.66 22.17
N ARG A 93 -0.75 3.56 21.88
CA ARG A 93 -0.99 3.17 20.48
C ARG A 93 -1.66 4.29 19.69
N GLU A 94 -2.60 5.00 20.29
CA GLU A 94 -3.29 6.13 19.65
C GLU A 94 -2.32 7.24 19.25
N ASN A 95 -1.40 7.62 20.16
CA ASN A 95 -0.38 8.61 19.87
C ASN A 95 0.62 8.13 18.81
N LEU A 96 0.96 6.83 18.79
CA LEU A 96 1.81 6.26 17.74
C LEU A 96 1.14 6.31 16.35
N VAL A 97 -0.16 6.00 16.28
CA VAL A 97 -0.93 6.09 15.03
C VAL A 97 -1.04 7.54 14.56
N GLU A 98 -1.35 8.48 15.44
CA GLU A 98 -1.41 9.90 15.07
C GLU A 98 -0.04 10.42 14.67
N LEU A 99 1.03 10.03 15.36
CA LEU A 99 2.39 10.39 15.00
C LEU A 99 2.75 9.84 13.60
N ALA A 100 2.44 8.57 13.32
CA ALA A 100 2.64 7.98 12.00
C ALA A 100 1.82 8.70 10.92
N TRP A 101 0.60 9.15 11.25
CA TRP A 101 -0.20 9.99 10.36
C TRP A 101 0.46 11.35 10.10
N ARG A 102 0.94 12.06 11.12
CA ARG A 102 1.63 13.36 10.96
C ARG A 102 2.85 13.26 10.05
N TRP A 103 3.56 12.15 10.14
CA TRP A 103 4.68 11.88 9.24
C TRP A 103 4.22 11.62 7.80
N TYR A 104 3.10 10.94 7.60
CA TYR A 104 2.58 10.56 6.29
C TYR A 104 1.73 11.65 5.62
N GLU A 105 1.05 12.49 6.39
CA GLU A 105 0.11 13.48 5.89
C GLU A 105 0.64 14.39 4.77
N PRO A 106 1.90 14.90 4.80
CA PRO A 106 2.42 15.69 3.69
C PRO A 106 2.46 14.92 2.38
N LEU A 107 2.72 13.61 2.44
CA LEU A 107 2.70 12.73 1.28
C LEU A 107 1.28 12.50 0.79
N SER A 108 0.32 12.25 1.68
CA SER A 108 -1.09 12.03 1.29
C SER A 108 -1.70 13.22 0.56
N LYS A 109 -1.23 14.44 0.82
CA LYS A 109 -1.72 15.69 0.17
C LYS A 109 -1.24 15.89 -1.27
N VAL A 110 -0.18 15.20 -1.69
CA VAL A 110 0.36 15.29 -3.05
C VAL A 110 0.03 14.05 -3.88
N VAL A 111 -0.48 13.02 -3.24
CA VAL A 111 -1.01 11.82 -3.90
C VAL A 111 -2.38 12.13 -4.46
N TRP A 112 -2.66 11.66 -5.65
CA TRP A 112 -3.95 11.84 -6.31
C TRP A 112 -4.56 10.51 -6.73
N VAL A 113 -5.86 10.53 -6.99
CA VAL A 113 -6.66 9.39 -7.45
C VAL A 113 -7.14 9.68 -8.87
N GLU A 114 -7.08 8.69 -9.75
CA GLU A 114 -7.56 8.84 -11.11
C GLU A 114 -9.06 9.18 -11.10
N GLN A 115 -9.45 10.25 -11.83
CA GLN A 115 -10.86 10.69 -11.87
C GLN A 115 -11.74 9.57 -12.44
N GLY A 116 -12.83 9.23 -11.76
CA GLY A 116 -13.72 8.13 -12.11
C GLY A 116 -13.37 6.80 -11.46
N LEU A 117 -12.29 6.74 -10.62
CA LEU A 117 -11.92 5.49 -9.95
C LEU A 117 -12.98 5.02 -8.94
N ALA A 118 -13.52 5.92 -8.13
CA ALA A 118 -14.55 5.56 -7.15
C ALA A 118 -15.82 5.01 -7.84
N GLU A 119 -16.25 5.65 -8.90
CA GLU A 119 -17.39 5.22 -9.71
C GLU A 119 -17.13 3.85 -10.35
N MET A 120 -15.92 3.61 -10.86
CA MET A 120 -15.53 2.30 -11.40
C MET A 120 -15.56 1.23 -10.32
N LEU A 121 -14.97 1.47 -9.14
CA LEU A 121 -15.00 0.51 -8.04
C LEU A 121 -16.42 0.21 -7.57
N SER A 122 -17.27 1.25 -7.46
CA SER A 122 -18.69 1.10 -7.16
C SER A 122 -19.39 0.20 -8.18
N GLY A 123 -19.18 0.45 -9.47
CA GLY A 123 -19.74 -0.37 -10.55
C GLY A 123 -19.27 -1.84 -10.50
N LEU A 124 -18.00 -2.08 -10.17
CA LEU A 124 -17.48 -3.43 -9.98
C LEU A 124 -18.12 -4.13 -8.77
N ALA A 125 -18.28 -3.42 -7.66
CA ALA A 125 -18.97 -3.95 -6.48
C ALA A 125 -20.44 -4.27 -6.75
N GLN A 126 -21.16 -3.43 -7.52
CA GLN A 126 -22.54 -3.68 -7.94
C GLN A 126 -22.68 -4.91 -8.86
N ARG A 127 -21.62 -5.27 -9.61
CA ARG A 127 -21.57 -6.54 -10.37
C ARG A 127 -21.33 -7.76 -9.46
N GLY A 128 -21.28 -7.59 -8.14
CA GLY A 128 -21.06 -8.65 -7.16
C GLY A 128 -19.60 -9.07 -6.99
N LEU A 129 -18.65 -8.31 -7.55
CA LEU A 129 -17.23 -8.61 -7.42
C LEU A 129 -16.70 -8.23 -6.04
N LYS A 130 -15.92 -9.12 -5.44
CA LYS A 130 -15.22 -8.85 -4.19
C LYS A 130 -13.96 -8.04 -4.49
N LEU A 131 -13.82 -6.89 -3.86
CA LEU A 131 -12.69 -5.98 -4.07
C LEU A 131 -11.79 -5.93 -2.84
N GLY A 132 -10.48 -5.72 -3.06
CA GLY A 132 -9.55 -5.59 -1.95
C GLY A 132 -8.17 -5.09 -2.37
N VAL A 133 -7.32 -4.86 -1.37
CA VAL A 133 -5.96 -4.33 -1.53
C VAL A 133 -4.92 -5.28 -0.93
N ILE A 134 -3.80 -5.44 -1.62
CA ILE A 134 -2.56 -6.01 -1.07
C ILE A 134 -1.43 -5.02 -1.30
N SER A 135 -0.90 -4.40 -0.25
CA SER A 135 0.15 -3.40 -0.38
C SER A 135 1.41 -3.74 0.41
N ASN A 136 2.57 -3.52 -0.24
CA ASN A 136 3.86 -3.50 0.44
C ASN A 136 4.08 -2.13 1.06
N THR A 137 4.05 -2.05 2.38
CA THR A 137 4.13 -0.79 3.12
C THR A 137 4.76 -1.00 4.49
N ILE A 138 5.33 0.05 5.05
CA ILE A 138 5.76 0.12 6.45
C ILE A 138 4.76 0.89 7.31
N LEU A 139 3.74 1.50 6.70
CA LEU A 139 2.74 2.29 7.41
C LEU A 139 1.71 1.36 8.07
N PRO A 140 1.20 1.73 9.25
CA PRO A 140 0.13 0.99 9.90
C PRO A 140 -1.18 1.10 9.11
N LYS A 141 -2.03 0.11 9.30
CA LYS A 141 -3.33 0.02 8.62
C LYS A 141 -4.19 1.28 8.83
N GLU A 142 -4.22 1.80 10.03
CA GLU A 142 -5.02 2.96 10.42
C GLU A 142 -4.66 4.21 9.60
N VAL A 143 -3.38 4.38 9.29
CA VAL A 143 -2.88 5.51 8.48
C VAL A 143 -3.33 5.37 7.03
N LEU A 144 -3.21 4.18 6.45
CA LEU A 144 -3.62 3.92 5.07
C LEU A 144 -5.14 3.91 4.90
N ASP A 145 -5.86 3.36 5.87
CA ASP A 145 -7.33 3.39 5.87
C ASP A 145 -7.86 4.84 5.97
N ARG A 146 -7.20 5.70 6.78
CA ARG A 146 -7.51 7.14 6.84
C ARG A 146 -7.29 7.82 5.48
N HIS A 147 -6.21 7.50 4.78
CA HIS A 147 -5.97 8.04 3.43
C HIS A 147 -6.99 7.53 2.42
N LEU A 148 -7.32 6.24 2.43
CA LEU A 148 -8.35 5.67 1.56
C LEU A 148 -9.74 6.29 1.83
N ALA A 149 -10.07 6.56 3.09
CA ALA A 149 -11.30 7.25 3.47
C ALA A 149 -11.33 8.69 2.92
N GLN A 150 -10.24 9.44 3.07
CA GLN A 150 -10.11 10.79 2.52
C GLN A 150 -10.17 10.84 0.99
N SER A 151 -9.76 9.73 0.35
CA SER A 151 -9.82 9.56 -1.12
C SER A 151 -11.17 9.01 -1.61
N GLY A 152 -12.14 8.73 -0.73
CA GLY A 152 -13.44 8.14 -1.09
C GLY A 152 -13.38 6.70 -1.59
N LEU A 153 -12.31 5.96 -1.26
CA LEU A 153 -12.10 4.59 -1.76
C LEU A 153 -12.31 3.49 -0.72
N LEU A 154 -12.29 3.84 0.59
CA LEU A 154 -12.25 2.87 1.68
C LEU A 154 -13.44 1.90 1.67
N GLU A 155 -14.64 2.40 1.39
CA GLU A 155 -15.89 1.63 1.40
C GLU A 155 -15.93 0.53 0.33
N TYR A 156 -15.27 0.74 -0.80
CA TYR A 156 -15.22 -0.24 -1.91
C TYR A 156 -14.18 -1.34 -1.70
N LEU A 157 -13.30 -1.21 -0.72
CA LEU A 157 -12.14 -2.08 -0.51
C LEU A 157 -12.22 -2.78 0.87
N PRO A 158 -13.22 -3.66 1.11
CA PRO A 158 -13.41 -4.29 2.42
C PRO A 158 -12.24 -5.20 2.83
N THR A 159 -11.57 -5.85 1.88
CA THR A 159 -10.40 -6.67 2.14
C THR A 159 -9.13 -5.86 1.93
N ARG A 160 -8.38 -5.60 3.01
CA ARG A 160 -7.11 -4.87 2.94
C ARG A 160 -6.03 -5.62 3.71
N VAL A 161 -4.94 -5.94 3.02
CA VAL A 161 -3.79 -6.67 3.58
C VAL A 161 -2.52 -5.84 3.35
N TYR A 162 -1.94 -5.40 4.44
CA TYR A 162 -0.74 -4.59 4.46
C TYR A 162 0.45 -5.41 4.98
N SER A 163 1.59 -5.32 4.31
CA SER A 163 2.77 -6.11 4.68
C SER A 163 3.34 -5.72 6.04
N SER A 164 3.14 -4.46 6.48
CA SER A 164 3.50 -3.98 7.82
C SER A 164 2.86 -4.82 8.94
N GLU A 165 1.56 -5.17 8.78
CA GLU A 165 0.84 -5.96 9.78
C GLU A 165 1.18 -7.45 9.72
N LYS A 166 1.46 -7.97 8.53
CA LYS A 166 1.65 -9.41 8.31
C LYS A 166 3.11 -9.84 8.37
N GLY A 167 4.03 -8.90 8.29
CA GLY A 167 5.47 -9.18 8.25
C GLY A 167 5.94 -9.84 6.97
N PHE A 168 5.07 -10.10 5.99
CA PHE A 168 5.39 -10.69 4.70
C PHE A 168 4.98 -9.77 3.57
N ARG A 169 5.81 -9.67 2.54
CA ARG A 169 5.61 -8.76 1.41
C ARG A 169 5.48 -9.50 0.08
N LYS A 170 4.86 -8.85 -0.91
CA LYS A 170 4.88 -9.26 -2.30
C LYS A 170 6.34 -9.26 -2.82
N PRO A 171 6.75 -10.24 -3.65
CA PRO A 171 5.96 -11.30 -4.30
C PRO A 171 5.84 -12.61 -3.49
N GLY A 172 6.00 -12.59 -2.17
CA GLY A 172 5.84 -13.77 -1.30
C GLY A 172 4.41 -14.32 -1.38
N ARG A 173 4.27 -15.67 -1.29
CA ARG A 173 2.95 -16.33 -1.36
C ARG A 173 2.02 -15.94 -0.24
N VAL A 174 2.54 -15.86 0.97
CA VAL A 174 1.77 -15.71 2.21
C VAL A 174 0.84 -14.49 2.17
N ILE A 175 1.32 -13.35 1.66
CA ILE A 175 0.49 -12.13 1.63
C ILE A 175 -0.69 -12.25 0.65
N PHE A 176 -0.50 -12.94 -0.50
CA PHE A 176 -1.59 -13.21 -1.44
C PHE A 176 -2.57 -14.23 -0.87
N GLU A 177 -2.09 -15.34 -0.27
CA GLU A 177 -2.91 -16.37 0.37
C GLU A 177 -3.77 -15.75 1.47
N THR A 178 -3.20 -14.86 2.29
CA THR A 178 -3.94 -14.14 3.33
C THR A 178 -5.09 -13.31 2.73
N ALA A 179 -4.82 -12.55 1.67
CA ALA A 179 -5.85 -11.71 1.05
C ALA A 179 -6.95 -12.54 0.38
N LEU A 180 -6.58 -13.59 -0.34
CA LEU A 180 -7.53 -14.51 -0.97
C LEU A 180 -8.42 -15.19 0.07
N SER A 181 -7.85 -15.65 1.17
CA SER A 181 -8.59 -16.27 2.28
C SER A 181 -9.56 -15.28 2.92
N LEU A 182 -9.12 -14.07 3.25
CA LEU A 182 -9.97 -13.02 3.84
C LEU A 182 -11.12 -12.62 2.92
N ALA A 183 -10.87 -12.54 1.61
CA ALA A 183 -11.89 -12.23 0.62
C ALA A 183 -12.79 -13.43 0.27
N GLY A 184 -12.43 -14.65 0.69
CA GLY A 184 -13.11 -15.88 0.28
C GLY A 184 -13.05 -16.07 -1.24
N LEU A 185 -11.85 -15.88 -1.83
CA LEU A 185 -11.60 -15.98 -3.27
C LEU A 185 -10.67 -17.15 -3.61
N LYS A 186 -10.90 -17.75 -4.78
CA LYS A 186 -9.95 -18.70 -5.37
C LYS A 186 -9.01 -17.95 -6.32
N PRO A 187 -7.70 -18.29 -6.34
CA PRO A 187 -6.74 -17.63 -7.22
C PRO A 187 -7.19 -17.57 -8.69
N THR A 188 -7.65 -18.71 -9.22
CA THR A 188 -8.08 -18.82 -10.62
C THR A 188 -9.27 -17.92 -10.98
N HIS A 189 -10.08 -17.49 -10.02
CA HIS A 189 -11.25 -16.62 -10.20
C HIS A 189 -10.97 -15.18 -9.74
N THR A 190 -9.70 -14.82 -9.66
CA THR A 190 -9.30 -13.52 -9.14
C THR A 190 -8.35 -12.82 -10.10
N ILE A 191 -8.64 -11.55 -10.38
CA ILE A 191 -7.70 -10.63 -11.03
C ILE A 191 -6.84 -9.96 -9.96
N PHE A 192 -5.55 -9.84 -10.23
CA PHE A 192 -4.66 -8.96 -9.46
C PHE A 192 -4.14 -7.84 -10.36
N VAL A 193 -4.32 -6.59 -9.93
CA VAL A 193 -3.86 -5.40 -10.65
C VAL A 193 -2.75 -4.72 -9.86
N GLY A 194 -1.63 -4.42 -10.50
CA GLY A 194 -0.53 -3.70 -9.86
C GLY A 194 0.42 -3.09 -10.89
N ASP A 195 1.34 -2.23 -10.42
CA ASP A 195 2.30 -1.51 -11.26
C ASP A 195 3.69 -2.16 -11.33
N SER A 196 4.00 -3.05 -10.38
CA SER A 196 5.32 -3.65 -10.24
C SER A 196 5.41 -5.03 -10.91
N PRO A 197 6.19 -5.20 -11.99
CA PRO A 197 6.41 -6.53 -12.58
C PRO A 197 6.94 -7.54 -11.56
N TRP A 198 7.82 -7.12 -10.65
CA TRP A 198 8.42 -8.05 -9.69
C TRP A 198 7.51 -8.36 -8.50
N ALA A 199 6.94 -7.35 -7.86
CA ALA A 199 6.11 -7.56 -6.67
C ALA A 199 4.74 -8.13 -7.04
N ASP A 200 4.09 -7.56 -8.04
CA ASP A 200 2.67 -7.80 -8.35
C ASP A 200 2.49 -8.91 -9.37
N ILE A 201 3.12 -8.77 -10.53
CA ILE A 201 2.91 -9.70 -11.64
C ILE A 201 3.55 -11.06 -11.34
N LYS A 202 4.80 -11.07 -10.83
CA LYS A 202 5.44 -12.34 -10.45
C LYS A 202 4.68 -13.03 -9.32
N GLY A 203 4.22 -12.25 -8.33
CA GLY A 203 3.47 -12.78 -7.19
C GLY A 203 2.14 -13.38 -7.62
N SER A 204 1.30 -12.62 -8.30
CA SER A 204 -0.02 -13.07 -8.77
C SER A 204 0.05 -14.22 -9.77
N ASN A 205 1.02 -14.21 -10.70
CA ASN A 205 1.25 -15.34 -11.62
C ASN A 205 1.59 -16.63 -10.88
N ARG A 206 2.43 -16.56 -9.82
CA ARG A 206 2.77 -17.74 -8.98
C ARG A 206 1.57 -18.29 -8.23
N MET A 207 0.58 -17.47 -7.96
CA MET A 207 -0.67 -17.87 -7.32
C MET A 207 -1.68 -18.46 -8.31
N GLY A 208 -1.45 -18.31 -9.63
CA GLY A 208 -2.42 -18.70 -10.66
C GLY A 208 -3.58 -17.71 -10.85
N MET A 209 -3.38 -16.46 -10.43
CA MET A 209 -4.32 -15.35 -10.63
C MET A 209 -4.18 -14.79 -12.05
N VAL A 210 -5.22 -14.10 -12.53
CA VAL A 210 -5.14 -13.29 -13.74
C VAL A 210 -4.40 -11.99 -13.40
N SER A 211 -3.18 -11.83 -13.88
CA SER A 211 -2.34 -10.67 -13.60
C SER A 211 -2.57 -9.55 -14.61
N VAL A 212 -2.76 -8.32 -14.11
CA VAL A 212 -2.91 -7.10 -14.91
C VAL A 212 -1.84 -6.10 -14.49
N LEU A 213 -0.96 -5.72 -15.41
CA LEU A 213 0.06 -4.70 -15.18
C LEU A 213 -0.49 -3.33 -15.57
N LYS A 214 -0.53 -2.39 -14.64
CA LYS A 214 -0.74 -0.98 -14.90
C LYS A 214 0.59 -0.32 -15.25
N ASP A 215 0.74 0.12 -16.49
CA ASP A 215 1.98 0.70 -17.03
C ASP A 215 1.66 1.92 -17.92
N PRO A 216 1.36 3.09 -17.32
CA PRO A 216 0.91 4.28 -18.06
C PRO A 216 1.95 4.78 -19.10
N SER A 217 3.23 4.55 -18.82
CA SER A 217 4.34 5.10 -19.60
C SER A 217 5.08 4.06 -20.44
N ASP A 218 4.57 2.83 -20.54
CA ASP A 218 5.25 1.70 -21.19
C ASP A 218 6.72 1.51 -20.71
N ARG A 219 6.96 1.81 -19.40
CA ARG A 219 8.30 1.73 -18.79
C ARG A 219 8.83 0.31 -18.69
N HIS A 220 7.91 -0.66 -18.65
CA HIS A 220 8.24 -2.06 -18.48
C HIS A 220 8.20 -2.76 -19.84
N GLY A 221 9.37 -3.03 -20.38
CA GLY A 221 9.54 -3.75 -21.64
C GLY A 221 8.97 -5.19 -21.60
N PRO A 222 9.24 -6.00 -22.64
CA PRO A 222 8.69 -7.35 -22.79
C PRO A 222 9.31 -8.40 -21.84
N TRP A 223 10.07 -7.98 -20.84
CA TRP A 223 10.80 -8.85 -19.93
C TRP A 223 9.85 -9.64 -19.00
N LYS A 224 10.31 -10.79 -18.52
CA LYS A 224 9.58 -11.59 -17.52
C LYS A 224 9.70 -10.93 -16.13
N PRO A 225 8.65 -11.04 -15.30
CA PRO A 225 7.40 -11.82 -15.49
C PRO A 225 6.42 -11.09 -16.44
N ARG A 226 5.80 -11.87 -17.37
CA ARG A 226 4.80 -11.31 -18.28
C ARG A 226 3.44 -11.27 -17.60
N PRO A 227 2.73 -10.12 -17.62
CA PRO A 227 1.34 -10.05 -17.20
C PRO A 227 0.42 -10.75 -18.21
N LYS A 228 -0.76 -11.20 -17.76
CA LYS A 228 -1.81 -11.69 -18.66
C LYS A 228 -2.39 -10.54 -19.49
N HIS A 229 -2.59 -9.38 -18.86
CA HIS A 229 -3.04 -8.14 -19.50
C HIS A 229 -2.17 -6.98 -19.07
N ARG A 230 -2.16 -5.93 -19.91
CA ARG A 230 -1.50 -4.64 -19.63
C ARG A 230 -2.49 -3.51 -19.88
N ILE A 231 -2.52 -2.54 -18.97
CA ILE A 231 -3.36 -1.34 -19.05
C ILE A 231 -2.52 -0.10 -18.81
N ARG A 232 -2.93 1.03 -19.36
CA ARG A 232 -2.32 2.35 -19.10
C ARG A 232 -3.06 3.12 -18.00
N SER A 233 -4.37 2.88 -17.88
CA SER A 233 -5.25 3.46 -16.88
C SER A 233 -6.02 2.35 -16.19
N ILE A 234 -6.26 2.50 -14.88
CA ILE A 234 -7.05 1.56 -14.10
C ILE A 234 -8.50 1.48 -14.63
N LEU A 235 -9.01 2.54 -15.23
CA LEU A 235 -10.35 2.61 -15.80
C LEU A 235 -10.55 1.71 -17.03
N GLN A 236 -9.49 1.10 -17.55
CA GLN A 236 -9.58 0.09 -18.62
C GLN A 236 -9.96 -1.31 -18.11
N LEU A 237 -9.97 -1.50 -16.77
CA LEU A 237 -10.21 -2.81 -16.14
C LEU A 237 -11.58 -3.43 -16.49
N PRO A 238 -12.70 -2.69 -16.60
CA PRO A 238 -13.99 -3.27 -17.01
C PRO A 238 -13.92 -3.97 -18.39
N LYS A 239 -13.17 -3.41 -19.35
CA LYS A 239 -13.00 -4.05 -20.68
C LYS A 239 -12.23 -5.38 -20.63
N ILE A 240 -11.38 -5.55 -19.61
CA ILE A 240 -10.70 -6.84 -19.38
C ILE A 240 -11.68 -7.84 -18.79
N LEU A 241 -12.51 -7.42 -17.81
CA LEU A 241 -13.53 -8.28 -17.21
C LEU A 241 -14.50 -8.85 -18.21
N ASP A 242 -14.96 -8.03 -19.19
CA ASP A 242 -15.89 -8.46 -20.23
C ASP A 242 -15.37 -9.65 -21.05
N GLN A 243 -14.06 -9.92 -21.05
CA GLN A 243 -13.46 -11.11 -21.71
C GLN A 243 -13.65 -12.40 -20.90
N TYR A 244 -14.08 -12.30 -19.63
CA TYR A 244 -14.25 -13.42 -18.70
C TYR A 244 -15.74 -13.66 -18.34
N ASP A 245 -16.64 -12.82 -18.81
CA ASP A 245 -18.09 -12.91 -18.55
C ASP A 245 -18.85 -13.75 -19.60
N CYS A 246 -18.11 -14.56 -20.40
CA CYS A 246 -18.71 -15.43 -21.46
C CYS A 246 -19.05 -16.83 -20.94
#